data_84433f3840933d562e3caa81e4d68f48
#
_entry.id   84433f3840933d562e3caa81e4d68f48
#
_cell.length_a   1.000
_cell.length_b   1.000
_cell.length_c   1.000
_cell.angle_alpha   90.00
_cell.angle_beta   90.00
_cell.angle_gamma   90.00
#
_symmetry.space_group_name_H-M   'P 1'
#
loop_
_entity.id
_entity.type
_entity.pdbx_description
1 polymer ?
#
loop_
_entity_poly.entity_id
_entity_poly.type
_entity_poly.pdbx_seq_one_letter_code
_entity_poly.pdbx_strand_id
1 'polypeptide(L)'
;MVIAAAAPLTVMAGVAPLALAIGGVGAPVAYLAAGISFAVFAVAFMAMTRATGGKGAFYSYITLGLGRVAGLASGFLAVVSYNALQIGVYGLLAVQTHDAISRVLGVDIPWPVLALVAIAIVWFVGRRGIDVGARFLGVLLALETGILLVLAVAILVKGGAHGIEFSTFTPKAIFAPGMAGVLAFAFAAFMGFESTALYRSEARDPDRSIPRATYWAVGFMAIFYCFIVWAIVQAFGAAHVQQAAGDDVADLFFSAMTTYVGSWATDVMSLLIVTSALASQIAFHNAINRYTYALARDGALPRILDRTHPVYKSPSRAGNLQTILAAVVIAAFGLAGADPYYQLLLVLNTPGIVGIIALQVITSLAVVAYFVRKHYVRAERVGLIAGVLSTILLGLALLLLVANIKLLTNMGTAANAALVGSVGVVFLLGIGAALYFRARVPRTYARIGGLYDDPHASTER
;
A
#
# COMPACT_ATOMS: atom_id res chain seq x y z
N MET A 1 10.61 7.55 -4.99
CA MET A 1 9.59 7.65 -3.92
C MET A 1 8.38 6.75 -4.15
N VAL A 2 7.73 6.77 -5.31
CA VAL A 2 6.52 5.96 -5.58
C VAL A 2 6.78 4.47 -5.46
N ILE A 3 7.81 3.97 -6.14
CA ILE A 3 8.17 2.55 -6.10
C ILE A 3 8.78 2.16 -4.75
N ALA A 4 9.42 3.09 -4.04
CA ALA A 4 9.90 2.85 -2.68
C ALA A 4 8.75 2.63 -1.67
N ALA A 5 7.57 3.24 -1.90
CA ALA A 5 6.37 2.94 -1.11
C ALA A 5 5.86 1.50 -1.36
N ALA A 6 6.06 0.99 -2.58
CA ALA A 6 5.68 -0.37 -2.96
C ALA A 6 6.63 -1.45 -2.43
N ALA A 7 7.87 -1.09 -1.99
CA ALA A 7 8.86 -1.98 -1.37
C ALA A 7 8.96 -3.36 -2.07
N PRO A 8 9.49 -3.44 -3.32
CA PRO A 8 9.40 -4.64 -4.14
C PRO A 8 9.94 -5.90 -3.47
N LEU A 9 11.04 -5.81 -2.74
CA LEU A 9 11.62 -6.97 -2.05
C LEU A 9 10.75 -7.42 -0.88
N THR A 10 10.23 -6.49 -0.07
CA THR A 10 9.32 -6.79 1.04
C THR A 10 8.04 -7.47 0.54
N VAL A 11 7.47 -7.00 -0.57
CA VAL A 11 6.25 -7.58 -1.14
C VAL A 11 6.55 -8.95 -1.75
N MET A 12 7.63 -9.08 -2.51
CA MET A 12 7.93 -10.35 -3.19
C MET A 12 8.38 -11.44 -2.21
N ALA A 13 9.33 -11.16 -1.32
CA ALA A 13 9.82 -12.17 -0.40
C ALA A 13 8.98 -12.30 0.89
N GLY A 14 8.21 -11.25 1.28
CA GLY A 14 7.41 -11.28 2.50
C GLY A 14 5.92 -11.58 2.30
N VAL A 15 5.35 -11.33 1.11
CA VAL A 15 3.90 -11.47 0.87
C VAL A 15 3.57 -12.43 -0.27
N ALA A 16 4.36 -12.45 -1.35
CA ALA A 16 4.07 -13.32 -2.49
C ALA A 16 4.12 -14.84 -2.16
N PRO A 17 4.91 -15.32 -1.18
CA PRO A 17 4.82 -16.72 -0.75
C PRO A 17 3.42 -17.14 -0.30
N LEU A 18 2.68 -16.27 0.40
CA LEU A 18 1.27 -16.53 0.76
C LEU A 18 0.37 -16.68 -0.47
N ALA A 19 0.57 -15.84 -1.48
CA ALA A 19 -0.16 -15.95 -2.73
C ALA A 19 0.14 -17.27 -3.45
N LEU A 20 1.39 -17.73 -3.43
CA LEU A 20 1.81 -19.01 -3.99
C LEU A 20 1.25 -20.20 -3.19
N ALA A 21 1.23 -20.12 -1.86
CA ALA A 21 0.64 -21.16 -0.99
C ALA A 21 -0.87 -21.35 -1.25
N ILE A 22 -1.59 -20.27 -1.59
CA ILE A 22 -3.04 -20.33 -1.85
C ILE A 22 -3.36 -20.73 -3.30
N GLY A 23 -2.69 -20.12 -4.28
CA GLY A 23 -3.04 -20.24 -5.70
C GLY A 23 -2.01 -20.97 -6.55
N GLY A 24 -0.91 -21.40 -5.96
CA GLY A 24 0.11 -22.20 -6.65
C GLY A 24 0.60 -21.55 -7.94
N VAL A 25 0.63 -22.34 -8.99
CA VAL A 25 1.19 -21.97 -10.29
C VAL A 25 0.51 -20.77 -10.96
N GLY A 26 -0.76 -20.45 -10.62
CA GLY A 26 -1.51 -19.33 -11.20
C GLY A 26 -1.20 -17.97 -10.59
N ALA A 27 -0.52 -17.91 -9.45
CA ALA A 27 -0.26 -16.67 -8.71
C ALA A 27 0.37 -15.54 -9.56
N PRO A 28 1.32 -15.76 -10.47
CA PRO A 28 1.91 -14.70 -11.31
C PRO A 28 0.88 -13.91 -12.11
N VAL A 29 -0.15 -14.59 -12.63
CA VAL A 29 -1.20 -13.94 -13.44
C VAL A 29 -2.08 -13.01 -12.59
N ALA A 30 -2.28 -13.31 -11.31
CA ALA A 30 -3.02 -12.42 -10.41
C ALA A 30 -2.30 -11.07 -10.23
N TYR A 31 -0.97 -11.06 -10.12
CA TYR A 31 -0.20 -9.81 -10.08
C TYR A 31 -0.32 -9.00 -11.37
N LEU A 32 -0.34 -9.67 -12.52
CA LEU A 32 -0.56 -8.99 -13.80
C LEU A 32 -1.99 -8.41 -13.90
N ALA A 33 -3.00 -9.17 -13.48
CA ALA A 33 -4.40 -8.73 -13.47
C ALA A 33 -4.62 -7.55 -12.51
N ALA A 34 -4.04 -7.59 -11.31
CA ALA A 34 -4.05 -6.47 -10.38
C ALA A 34 -3.35 -5.25 -10.99
N GLY A 35 -2.17 -5.43 -11.61
CA GLY A 35 -1.43 -4.37 -12.27
C GLY A 35 -2.21 -3.70 -13.41
N ILE A 36 -2.90 -4.47 -14.25
CA ILE A 36 -3.79 -3.94 -15.30
C ILE A 36 -4.93 -3.12 -14.68
N SER A 37 -5.56 -3.64 -13.63
CA SER A 37 -6.64 -2.94 -12.93
C SER A 37 -6.16 -1.60 -12.36
N PHE A 38 -4.98 -1.59 -11.74
CA PHE A 38 -4.37 -0.37 -11.21
C PHE A 38 -3.85 0.58 -12.30
N ALA A 39 -3.42 0.07 -13.46
CA ALA A 39 -3.07 0.92 -14.59
C ALA A 39 -4.30 1.69 -15.11
N VAL A 40 -5.45 1.03 -15.20
CA VAL A 40 -6.73 1.68 -15.55
C VAL A 40 -7.12 2.71 -14.49
N PHE A 41 -7.03 2.35 -13.20
CA PHE A 41 -7.29 3.29 -12.10
C PHE A 41 -6.32 4.49 -12.14
N ALA A 42 -5.04 4.27 -12.39
CA ALA A 42 -4.04 5.35 -12.49
C ALA A 42 -4.39 6.35 -13.59
N VAL A 43 -4.95 5.90 -14.74
CA VAL A 43 -5.43 6.80 -15.80
C VAL A 43 -6.57 7.69 -15.30
N ALA A 44 -7.57 7.11 -14.63
CA ALA A 44 -8.69 7.84 -14.06
C ALA A 44 -8.22 8.84 -12.98
N PHE A 45 -7.37 8.37 -12.07
CA PHE A 45 -6.84 9.14 -10.95
C PHE A 45 -5.98 10.33 -11.42
N MET A 46 -5.11 10.12 -12.41
CA MET A 46 -4.28 11.17 -12.99
C MET A 46 -5.07 12.16 -13.85
N ALA A 47 -6.18 11.72 -14.49
CA ALA A 47 -7.10 12.64 -15.16
C ALA A 47 -7.74 13.62 -14.16
N MET A 48 -8.19 13.11 -13.01
CA MET A 48 -8.72 13.93 -11.92
C MET A 48 -7.65 14.85 -11.33
N THR A 49 -6.43 14.35 -11.11
CA THR A 49 -5.28 15.11 -10.62
C THR A 49 -5.01 16.33 -11.50
N ARG A 50 -5.03 16.18 -12.82
CA ARG A 50 -4.85 17.29 -13.78
C ARG A 50 -6.01 18.26 -13.77
N ALA A 51 -7.24 17.77 -13.76
CA ALA A 51 -8.45 18.58 -13.82
C ALA A 51 -8.66 19.44 -12.57
N THR A 52 -8.15 19.01 -11.41
CA THR A 52 -8.39 19.66 -10.10
C THR A 52 -7.18 20.42 -9.55
N GLY A 53 -6.05 20.39 -10.25
CA GLY A 53 -4.81 20.97 -9.75
C GLY A 53 -4.14 20.17 -8.63
N GLY A 54 -4.62 18.94 -8.35
CA GLY A 54 -3.94 17.95 -7.51
C GLY A 54 -3.88 18.23 -6.02
N LYS A 55 -4.82 18.97 -5.46
CA LYS A 55 -4.89 19.21 -4.02
C LYS A 55 -5.50 17.98 -3.32
N GLY A 56 -4.71 17.23 -2.53
CA GLY A 56 -5.21 16.34 -1.47
C GLY A 56 -5.63 14.90 -1.79
N ALA A 57 -5.24 14.31 -2.92
CA ALA A 57 -5.48 12.90 -3.25
C ALA A 57 -6.95 12.44 -3.04
N PHE A 58 -7.20 11.24 -2.48
CA PHE A 58 -8.54 10.66 -2.31
C PHE A 58 -9.56 11.64 -1.70
N TYR A 59 -9.20 12.25 -0.58
CA TYR A 59 -10.07 13.15 0.17
C TYR A 59 -10.64 14.29 -0.68
N SER A 60 -9.77 15.02 -1.39
CA SER A 60 -10.19 16.15 -2.22
C SER A 60 -10.91 15.70 -3.48
N TYR A 61 -10.46 14.61 -4.12
CA TYR A 61 -11.10 14.14 -5.36
C TYR A 61 -12.50 13.62 -5.10
N ILE A 62 -12.71 12.89 -3.99
CA ILE A 62 -14.04 12.42 -3.59
C ILE A 62 -14.93 13.60 -3.19
N THR A 63 -14.37 14.61 -2.52
CA THR A 63 -15.13 15.85 -2.20
C THR A 63 -15.62 16.55 -3.46
N LEU A 64 -14.77 16.68 -4.48
CA LEU A 64 -15.13 17.34 -5.75
C LEU A 64 -16.13 16.54 -6.58
N GLY A 65 -15.99 15.21 -6.60
CA GLY A 65 -16.86 14.33 -7.39
C GLY A 65 -18.18 13.99 -6.71
N LEU A 66 -18.17 13.67 -5.41
CA LEU A 66 -19.33 13.14 -4.67
C LEU A 66 -19.82 14.07 -3.55
N GLY A 67 -19.12 15.17 -3.30
CA GLY A 67 -19.50 16.17 -2.29
C GLY A 67 -18.80 16.00 -0.95
N ARG A 68 -18.95 17.03 -0.10
CA ARG A 68 -18.21 17.15 1.17
C ARG A 68 -18.46 16.02 2.17
N VAL A 69 -19.69 15.47 2.19
CA VAL A 69 -20.04 14.37 3.11
C VAL A 69 -19.23 13.12 2.78
N ALA A 70 -19.25 12.69 1.52
CA ALA A 70 -18.46 11.55 1.05
C ALA A 70 -16.96 11.81 1.17
N GLY A 71 -16.53 13.04 0.89
CA GLY A 71 -15.14 13.46 1.04
C GLY A 71 -14.63 13.29 2.46
N LEU A 72 -15.32 13.82 3.47
CA LEU A 72 -14.89 13.71 4.87
C LEU A 72 -14.90 12.25 5.35
N ALA A 73 -15.94 11.50 5.00
CA ALA A 73 -16.01 10.07 5.31
C ALA A 73 -14.79 9.31 4.75
N SER A 74 -14.42 9.61 3.50
CA SER A 74 -13.25 9.03 2.84
C SER A 74 -11.93 9.49 3.47
N GLY A 75 -11.85 10.73 3.94
CA GLY A 75 -10.68 11.24 4.66
C GLY A 75 -10.42 10.47 5.97
N PHE A 76 -11.46 10.22 6.77
CA PHE A 76 -11.35 9.39 7.97
C PHE A 76 -10.98 7.95 7.63
N LEU A 77 -11.65 7.39 6.62
CA LEU A 77 -11.33 6.04 6.16
C LEU A 77 -9.88 5.93 5.70
N ALA A 78 -9.34 6.91 4.97
CA ALA A 78 -7.96 6.93 4.54
C ALA A 78 -6.99 6.90 5.73
N VAL A 79 -7.18 7.78 6.73
CA VAL A 79 -6.31 7.82 7.91
C VAL A 79 -6.33 6.49 8.65
N VAL A 80 -7.50 5.91 8.90
CA VAL A 80 -7.60 4.64 9.64
C VAL A 80 -7.02 3.48 8.84
N SER A 81 -7.33 3.39 7.53
CA SER A 81 -6.84 2.31 6.67
C SER A 81 -5.32 2.33 6.51
N TYR A 82 -4.72 3.50 6.27
CA TYR A 82 -3.27 3.60 6.18
C TYR A 82 -2.57 3.32 7.52
N ASN A 83 -3.16 3.68 8.67
CA ASN A 83 -2.63 3.29 9.99
C ASN A 83 -2.69 1.78 10.18
N ALA A 84 -3.79 1.12 9.83
CA ALA A 84 -3.93 -0.33 9.92
C ALA A 84 -2.89 -1.04 9.03
N LEU A 85 -2.70 -0.58 7.77
CA LEU A 85 -1.65 -1.07 6.87
C LEU A 85 -0.27 -0.92 7.49
N GLN A 86 0.07 0.27 7.96
CA GLN A 86 1.39 0.55 8.51
C GLN A 86 1.69 -0.29 9.75
N ILE A 87 0.73 -0.40 10.69
CA ILE A 87 0.92 -1.18 11.91
C ILE A 87 1.08 -2.67 11.56
N GLY A 88 0.29 -3.18 10.61
CA GLY A 88 0.43 -4.55 10.13
C GLY A 88 1.82 -4.82 9.52
N VAL A 89 2.32 -3.90 8.69
CA VAL A 89 3.64 -4.04 8.07
C VAL A 89 4.79 -3.87 9.07
N TYR A 90 4.60 -3.20 10.22
CA TYR A 90 5.58 -3.24 11.32
C TYR A 90 5.74 -4.67 11.89
N GLY A 91 4.68 -5.48 11.90
CA GLY A 91 4.78 -6.90 12.27
C GLY A 91 5.70 -7.66 11.31
N LEU A 92 5.47 -7.51 9.99
CA LEU A 92 6.33 -8.11 8.96
C LEU A 92 7.78 -7.64 9.06
N LEU A 93 8.01 -6.33 9.20
CA LEU A 93 9.35 -5.75 9.38
C LEU A 93 10.06 -6.33 10.60
N ALA A 94 9.34 -6.53 11.70
CA ALA A 94 9.92 -7.10 12.91
C ALA A 94 10.35 -8.55 12.72
N VAL A 95 9.54 -9.38 12.04
CA VAL A 95 9.90 -10.76 11.67
C VAL A 95 11.14 -10.77 10.78
N GLN A 96 11.10 -10.02 9.68
CA GLN A 96 12.22 -9.95 8.74
C GLN A 96 13.52 -9.44 9.38
N THR A 97 13.40 -8.48 10.33
CA THR A 97 14.56 -7.97 11.05
C THR A 97 15.10 -9.00 12.05
N HIS A 98 14.21 -9.72 12.74
CA HIS A 98 14.56 -10.81 13.63
C HIS A 98 15.34 -11.90 12.87
N ASP A 99 14.79 -12.34 11.74
CA ASP A 99 15.40 -13.40 10.92
C ASP A 99 16.77 -12.96 10.34
N ALA A 100 16.87 -11.71 9.89
CA ALA A 100 18.12 -11.15 9.40
C ALA A 100 19.19 -11.07 10.51
N ILE A 101 18.83 -10.59 11.70
CA ILE A 101 19.74 -10.49 12.86
C ILE A 101 20.15 -11.89 13.33
N SER A 102 19.19 -12.80 13.47
CA SER A 102 19.46 -14.19 13.89
C SER A 102 20.39 -14.89 12.89
N ARG A 103 20.14 -14.73 11.58
CA ARG A 103 20.97 -15.33 10.51
C ARG A 103 22.40 -14.78 10.48
N VAL A 104 22.56 -13.43 10.59
CA VAL A 104 23.86 -12.78 10.39
C VAL A 104 24.68 -12.69 11.68
N LEU A 105 24.02 -12.45 12.81
CA LEU A 105 24.69 -12.20 14.11
C LEU A 105 24.49 -13.32 15.12
N GLY A 106 23.56 -14.26 14.88
CA GLY A 106 23.24 -15.33 15.82
C GLY A 106 22.55 -14.86 17.10
N VAL A 107 21.93 -13.68 17.07
CA VAL A 107 21.30 -13.05 18.27
C VAL A 107 19.78 -13.12 18.11
N ASP A 108 19.12 -13.57 19.18
CA ASP A 108 17.67 -13.63 19.28
C ASP A 108 17.15 -12.39 20.02
N ILE A 109 16.47 -11.48 19.31
CA ILE A 109 15.85 -10.28 19.87
C ILE A 109 14.33 -10.39 19.69
N PRO A 110 13.54 -10.21 20.76
CA PRO A 110 12.08 -10.28 20.68
C PRO A 110 11.50 -9.28 19.67
N TRP A 111 10.61 -9.74 18.83
CA TRP A 111 10.01 -8.95 17.75
C TRP A 111 9.40 -7.59 18.21
N PRO A 112 8.76 -7.46 19.40
CA PRO A 112 8.19 -6.18 19.81
C PRO A 112 9.27 -5.10 20.02
N VAL A 113 10.46 -5.49 20.47
CA VAL A 113 11.60 -4.59 20.63
C VAL A 113 12.05 -4.07 19.28
N LEU A 114 12.20 -4.97 18.30
CA LEU A 114 12.59 -4.62 16.94
C LEU A 114 11.56 -3.71 16.27
N ALA A 115 10.26 -4.00 16.44
CA ALA A 115 9.19 -3.15 15.96
C ALA A 115 9.21 -1.74 16.57
N LEU A 116 9.41 -1.63 17.88
CA LEU A 116 9.50 -0.33 18.57
C LEU A 116 10.74 0.47 18.13
N VAL A 117 11.87 -0.19 17.93
CA VAL A 117 13.08 0.44 17.35
C VAL A 117 12.79 0.95 15.94
N ALA A 118 12.14 0.14 15.11
CA ALA A 118 11.76 0.55 13.76
C ALA A 118 10.79 1.75 13.77
N ILE A 119 9.80 1.77 14.67
CA ILE A 119 8.90 2.91 14.88
C ILE A 119 9.68 4.17 15.24
N ALA A 120 10.67 4.06 16.15
CA ALA A 120 11.50 5.19 16.54
C ALA A 120 12.35 5.73 15.38
N ILE A 121 12.93 4.84 14.56
CA ILE A 121 13.67 5.20 13.35
C ILE A 121 12.76 5.93 12.34
N VAL A 122 11.59 5.37 12.05
CA VAL A 122 10.61 5.94 11.13
C VAL A 122 10.13 7.32 11.60
N TRP A 123 9.85 7.47 12.90
CA TRP A 123 9.50 8.76 13.49
C TRP A 123 10.62 9.80 13.35
N PHE A 124 11.86 9.39 13.65
CA PHE A 124 13.01 10.28 13.57
C PHE A 124 13.27 10.77 12.13
N VAL A 125 13.23 9.85 11.16
CA VAL A 125 13.43 10.17 9.74
C VAL A 125 12.23 10.97 9.20
N GLY A 126 11.00 10.54 9.47
CA GLY A 126 9.78 11.22 9.02
C GLY A 126 9.65 12.66 9.56
N ARG A 127 10.16 12.92 10.77
CA ARG A 127 10.19 14.26 11.36
C ARG A 127 11.16 15.22 10.64
N ARG A 128 12.26 14.71 10.08
CA ARG A 128 13.28 15.52 9.38
C ARG A 128 12.88 15.95 7.97
N GLY A 129 11.75 15.46 7.46
CA GLY A 129 11.29 15.78 6.11
C GLY A 129 11.91 14.89 5.03
N ILE A 130 11.42 15.04 3.80
CA ILE A 130 11.64 14.10 2.70
C ILE A 130 13.02 14.23 2.04
N ASP A 131 13.75 15.30 2.32
CA ASP A 131 15.00 15.63 1.60
C ASP A 131 16.16 14.65 1.83
N VAL A 132 16.08 13.83 2.87
CA VAL A 132 17.13 12.85 3.18
C VAL A 132 17.20 11.72 2.16
N GLY A 133 16.30 11.71 1.13
CA GLY A 133 16.25 10.39 0.59
C GLY A 133 15.92 10.12 -0.85
N ALA A 134 15.63 11.02 -1.73
CA ALA A 134 15.29 10.58 -3.09
C ALA A 134 16.43 9.79 -3.77
N ARG A 135 17.68 10.19 -3.58
CA ARG A 135 18.85 9.46 -4.08
C ARG A 135 19.10 8.17 -3.31
N PHE A 136 19.05 8.24 -1.97
CA PHE A 136 19.25 7.08 -1.11
C PHE A 136 18.16 6.02 -1.34
N LEU A 137 16.90 6.42 -1.35
CA LEU A 137 15.77 5.53 -1.67
C LEU A 137 15.89 4.97 -3.11
N GLY A 138 16.40 5.74 -4.07
CA GLY A 138 16.65 5.26 -5.43
C GLY A 138 17.73 4.18 -5.48
N VAL A 139 18.81 4.33 -4.72
CA VAL A 139 19.87 3.30 -4.61
C VAL A 139 19.32 2.04 -3.94
N LEU A 140 18.61 2.17 -2.82
CA LEU A 140 18.00 1.01 -2.16
C LEU A 140 17.04 0.27 -3.09
N LEU A 141 16.17 1.01 -3.79
CA LEU A 141 15.26 0.43 -4.76
C LEU A 141 15.99 -0.31 -5.89
N ALA A 142 17.10 0.24 -6.38
CA ALA A 142 17.92 -0.42 -7.40
C ALA A 142 18.54 -1.71 -6.86
N LEU A 143 19.02 -1.71 -5.61
CA LEU A 143 19.58 -2.90 -4.96
C LEU A 143 18.51 -3.97 -4.71
N GLU A 144 17.33 -3.59 -4.21
CA GLU A 144 16.20 -4.49 -3.99
C GLU A 144 15.71 -5.15 -5.29
N THR A 145 15.53 -4.33 -6.32
CA THR A 145 15.14 -4.83 -7.65
C THR A 145 16.24 -5.68 -8.25
N GLY A 146 17.50 -5.26 -8.07
CA GLY A 146 18.68 -5.96 -8.57
C GLY A 146 18.83 -7.35 -7.97
N ILE A 147 18.70 -7.51 -6.66
CA ILE A 147 18.84 -8.82 -5.99
C ILE A 147 17.74 -9.79 -6.43
N LEU A 148 16.49 -9.32 -6.62
CA LEU A 148 15.41 -10.14 -7.17
C LEU A 148 15.65 -10.52 -8.63
N LEU A 149 16.20 -9.62 -9.44
CA LEU A 149 16.59 -9.92 -10.82
C LEU A 149 17.73 -10.94 -10.87
N VAL A 150 18.73 -10.81 -10.00
CA VAL A 150 19.81 -11.79 -9.88
C VAL A 150 19.24 -13.18 -9.58
N LEU A 151 18.30 -13.27 -8.64
CA LEU A 151 17.62 -14.53 -8.33
C LEU A 151 16.89 -15.08 -9.56
N ALA A 152 16.03 -14.27 -10.18
CA ALA A 152 15.24 -14.70 -11.33
C ALA A 152 16.11 -15.16 -12.51
N VAL A 153 17.16 -14.39 -12.84
CA VAL A 153 18.11 -14.76 -13.90
C VAL A 153 18.85 -16.04 -13.57
N ALA A 154 19.31 -16.22 -12.32
CA ALA A 154 19.99 -17.43 -11.90
C ALA A 154 19.10 -18.68 -12.01
N ILE A 155 17.81 -18.56 -11.64
CA ILE A 155 16.84 -19.64 -11.80
C ILE A 155 16.68 -20.00 -13.28
N LEU A 156 16.49 -19.00 -14.15
CA LEU A 156 16.26 -19.22 -15.58
C LEU A 156 17.50 -19.79 -16.28
N VAL A 157 18.70 -19.30 -15.97
CA VAL A 157 19.97 -19.80 -16.54
C VAL A 157 20.22 -21.24 -16.13
N LYS A 158 19.90 -21.63 -14.88
CA LYS A 158 20.01 -23.00 -14.41
C LYS A 158 18.87 -23.91 -14.89
N GLY A 159 17.85 -23.36 -15.57
CA GLY A 159 16.73 -24.10 -16.14
C GLY A 159 15.62 -24.45 -15.16
N GLY A 160 15.61 -23.85 -13.94
CA GLY A 160 14.61 -24.17 -12.90
C GLY A 160 14.77 -25.59 -12.33
N ALA A 161 13.77 -26.07 -11.60
CA ALA A 161 13.79 -27.41 -11.01
C ALA A 161 13.50 -28.54 -12.03
N HIS A 162 12.65 -28.26 -13.03
CA HIS A 162 12.18 -29.27 -14.00
C HIS A 162 12.16 -28.76 -15.45
N GLY A 163 12.94 -27.74 -15.76
CA GLY A 163 12.87 -27.00 -17.03
C GLY A 163 11.98 -25.77 -16.92
N ILE A 164 12.00 -24.92 -17.96
CA ILE A 164 11.18 -23.70 -17.99
C ILE A 164 9.80 -24.02 -18.54
N GLU A 165 8.77 -23.77 -17.71
CA GLU A 165 7.38 -24.05 -18.04
C GLU A 165 6.54 -22.79 -18.10
N PHE A 166 5.55 -22.78 -19.01
CA PHE A 166 4.55 -21.70 -19.16
C PHE A 166 3.15 -22.13 -18.70
N SER A 167 3.06 -23.20 -17.91
CA SER A 167 1.82 -23.72 -17.33
C SER A 167 1.04 -22.67 -16.53
N THR A 168 1.74 -21.69 -15.94
CA THR A 168 1.17 -20.51 -15.26
C THR A 168 0.13 -19.75 -16.08
N PHE A 169 0.32 -19.65 -17.39
CA PHE A 169 -0.54 -18.85 -18.28
C PHE A 169 -1.67 -19.66 -18.92
N THR A 170 -1.90 -20.88 -18.47
CA THR A 170 -3.01 -21.72 -18.97
C THR A 170 -4.33 -21.34 -18.27
N PRO A 171 -5.48 -21.50 -18.96
CA PRO A 171 -6.77 -21.26 -18.33
C PRO A 171 -7.00 -22.07 -17.05
N LYS A 172 -6.47 -23.29 -16.99
CA LYS A 172 -6.56 -24.16 -15.81
C LYS A 172 -5.87 -23.54 -14.58
N ALA A 173 -4.72 -22.91 -14.77
CA ALA A 173 -4.00 -22.22 -13.69
C ALA A 173 -4.69 -20.90 -13.30
N ILE A 174 -5.17 -20.13 -14.29
CA ILE A 174 -5.81 -18.83 -14.07
C ILE A 174 -7.15 -18.96 -13.30
N PHE A 175 -7.92 -20.01 -13.58
CA PHE A 175 -9.21 -20.25 -12.92
C PHE A 175 -9.14 -21.35 -11.85
N ALA A 176 -7.96 -21.61 -11.30
CA ALA A 176 -7.76 -22.58 -10.23
C ALA A 176 -8.51 -22.15 -8.94
N PRO A 177 -8.97 -23.08 -8.13
CA PRO A 177 -9.48 -22.81 -6.79
C PRO A 177 -8.45 -21.99 -5.98
N GLY A 178 -8.90 -20.98 -5.23
CA GLY A 178 -8.01 -20.12 -4.45
C GLY A 178 -7.55 -18.84 -5.16
N MET A 179 -7.70 -18.72 -6.48
CA MET A 179 -7.26 -17.55 -7.25
C MET A 179 -7.87 -16.22 -6.74
N ALA A 180 -9.10 -16.25 -6.23
CA ALA A 180 -9.73 -15.09 -5.61
C ALA A 180 -8.96 -14.59 -4.36
N GLY A 181 -8.41 -15.51 -3.56
CA GLY A 181 -7.53 -15.17 -2.44
C GLY A 181 -6.19 -14.61 -2.91
N VAL A 182 -5.61 -15.20 -3.96
CA VAL A 182 -4.37 -14.68 -4.57
C VAL A 182 -4.53 -13.27 -5.07
N LEU A 183 -5.66 -12.95 -5.73
CA LEU A 183 -5.97 -11.60 -6.19
C LEU A 183 -5.96 -10.60 -5.04
N ALA A 184 -6.45 -10.97 -3.84
CA ALA A 184 -6.42 -10.11 -2.67
C ALA A 184 -4.99 -9.69 -2.28
N PHE A 185 -4.05 -10.64 -2.24
CA PHE A 185 -2.64 -10.36 -1.99
C PHE A 185 -2.01 -9.57 -3.14
N ALA A 186 -2.34 -9.90 -4.38
CA ALA A 186 -1.85 -9.18 -5.54
C ALA A 186 -2.32 -7.71 -5.52
N PHE A 187 -3.58 -7.44 -5.20
CA PHE A 187 -4.07 -6.06 -5.06
C PHE A 187 -3.39 -5.32 -3.90
N ALA A 188 -3.16 -5.99 -2.76
CA ALA A 188 -2.44 -5.39 -1.63
C ALA A 188 -1.00 -4.98 -2.00
N ALA A 189 -0.34 -5.75 -2.86
CA ALA A 189 1.03 -5.51 -3.32
C ALA A 189 1.24 -4.20 -4.10
N PHE A 190 0.17 -3.62 -4.65
CA PHE A 190 0.23 -2.37 -5.40
C PHE A 190 -0.13 -1.14 -4.56
N MET A 191 -0.52 -1.29 -3.31
CA MET A 191 -0.92 -0.15 -2.47
C MET A 191 0.25 0.81 -2.24
N GLY A 192 -0.06 2.11 -2.22
CA GLY A 192 0.92 3.17 -1.99
C GLY A 192 1.28 3.98 -3.23
N PHE A 193 1.07 3.49 -4.46
CA PHE A 193 1.38 4.26 -5.66
C PHE A 193 0.53 5.54 -5.78
N GLU A 194 -0.68 5.52 -5.25
CA GLU A 194 -1.59 6.67 -5.23
C GLU A 194 -1.09 7.83 -4.38
N SER A 195 -0.16 7.57 -3.46
CA SER A 195 0.50 8.61 -2.66
C SER A 195 1.29 9.61 -3.52
N THR A 196 1.60 9.28 -4.78
CA THR A 196 2.21 10.21 -5.75
C THR A 196 1.48 11.54 -5.83
N ALA A 197 0.15 11.52 -5.77
CA ALA A 197 -0.66 12.73 -5.81
C ALA A 197 -0.44 13.67 -4.61
N LEU A 198 -0.01 13.13 -3.46
CA LEU A 198 0.31 13.92 -2.27
C LEU A 198 1.60 14.74 -2.41
N TYR A 199 2.47 14.36 -3.36
CA TYR A 199 3.76 15.04 -3.61
C TYR A 199 3.71 16.04 -4.76
N ARG A 200 2.50 16.33 -5.29
CA ARG A 200 2.34 17.21 -6.44
C ARG A 200 2.91 18.63 -6.18
N SER A 201 2.73 19.17 -4.98
CA SER A 201 3.22 20.49 -4.61
C SER A 201 4.75 20.61 -4.56
N GLU A 202 5.45 19.48 -4.53
CA GLU A 202 6.93 19.39 -4.46
C GLU A 202 7.56 19.12 -5.83
N ALA A 203 6.76 18.82 -6.85
CA ALA A 203 7.24 18.53 -8.20
C ALA A 203 7.45 19.81 -9.02
N ARG A 204 8.57 19.88 -9.78
CA ARG A 204 8.86 21.04 -10.65
C ARG A 204 7.89 21.19 -11.82
N ASP A 205 7.48 20.07 -12.44
CA ASP A 205 6.48 20.02 -13.51
C ASP A 205 5.44 18.95 -13.12
N PRO A 206 4.49 19.29 -12.22
CA PRO A 206 3.59 18.31 -11.65
C PRO A 206 2.64 17.68 -12.67
N ASP A 207 2.23 18.42 -13.72
CA ASP A 207 1.27 17.95 -14.71
C ASP A 207 1.84 16.84 -15.62
N ARG A 208 3.16 16.77 -15.75
CA ARG A 208 3.85 15.76 -16.55
C ARG A 208 4.58 14.74 -15.69
N SER A 209 5.31 15.19 -14.65
CA SER A 209 6.16 14.32 -13.85
C SER A 209 5.36 13.34 -13.00
N ILE A 210 4.27 13.78 -12.36
CA ILE A 210 3.45 12.92 -11.49
C ILE A 210 2.75 11.82 -12.29
N PRO A 211 2.01 12.10 -13.40
CA PRO A 211 1.40 11.03 -14.19
C PRO A 211 2.43 10.05 -14.77
N ARG A 212 3.56 10.54 -15.29
CA ARG A 212 4.62 9.67 -15.82
C ARG A 212 5.17 8.75 -14.72
N ALA A 213 5.50 9.28 -13.55
CA ALA A 213 6.00 8.50 -12.43
C ALA A 213 4.99 7.43 -11.99
N THR A 214 3.70 7.78 -11.93
CA THR A 214 2.63 6.84 -11.57
C THR A 214 2.48 5.71 -12.60
N TYR A 215 2.43 6.04 -13.90
CA TYR A 215 2.29 5.02 -14.95
C TYR A 215 3.51 4.09 -15.02
N TRP A 216 4.72 4.65 -14.92
CA TRP A 216 5.94 3.84 -14.88
C TRP A 216 5.99 2.95 -13.65
N ALA A 217 5.59 3.46 -12.48
CA ALA A 217 5.58 2.66 -11.26
C ALA A 217 4.59 1.50 -11.35
N VAL A 218 3.34 1.75 -11.76
CA VAL A 218 2.33 0.69 -11.88
C VAL A 218 2.70 -0.32 -12.96
N GLY A 219 3.16 0.15 -14.13
CA GLY A 219 3.60 -0.72 -15.23
C GLY A 219 4.80 -1.58 -14.84
N PHE A 220 5.79 -0.99 -14.17
CA PHE A 220 6.95 -1.72 -13.64
C PHE A 220 6.50 -2.78 -12.64
N MET A 221 5.71 -2.43 -11.63
CA MET A 221 5.23 -3.38 -10.64
C MET A 221 4.44 -4.52 -11.28
N ALA A 222 3.55 -4.24 -12.25
CA ALA A 222 2.75 -5.25 -12.90
C ALA A 222 3.60 -6.32 -13.60
N ILE A 223 4.58 -5.88 -14.39
CA ILE A 223 5.45 -6.77 -15.15
C ILE A 223 6.47 -7.44 -14.23
N PHE A 224 7.09 -6.66 -13.35
CA PHE A 224 8.15 -7.14 -12.46
C PHE A 224 7.63 -8.16 -11.46
N TYR A 225 6.50 -7.90 -10.80
CA TYR A 225 5.94 -8.84 -9.83
C TYR A 225 5.48 -10.14 -10.49
N CYS A 226 4.79 -10.04 -11.64
CA CYS A 226 4.44 -11.22 -12.43
C CYS A 226 5.68 -12.04 -12.79
N PHE A 227 6.74 -11.39 -13.26
CA PHE A 227 7.99 -12.04 -13.67
C PHE A 227 8.71 -12.71 -12.49
N ILE A 228 8.86 -12.02 -11.36
CA ILE A 228 9.54 -12.56 -10.18
C ILE A 228 8.76 -13.74 -9.59
N VAL A 229 7.43 -13.64 -9.45
CA VAL A 229 6.63 -14.75 -8.94
C VAL A 229 6.65 -15.93 -9.91
N TRP A 230 6.65 -15.68 -11.23
CA TRP A 230 6.81 -16.72 -12.24
C TRP A 230 8.20 -17.40 -12.15
N ALA A 231 9.27 -16.65 -11.94
CA ALA A 231 10.59 -17.21 -11.73
C ALA A 231 10.66 -18.13 -10.49
N ILE A 232 9.97 -17.76 -9.40
CA ILE A 232 9.87 -18.63 -8.22
C ILE A 232 9.07 -19.92 -8.54
N VAL A 233 8.03 -19.85 -9.36
CA VAL A 233 7.34 -21.06 -9.84
C VAL A 233 8.33 -21.98 -10.57
N GLN A 234 9.26 -21.43 -11.38
CA GLN A 234 10.29 -22.24 -12.05
C GLN A 234 11.29 -22.82 -11.05
N ALA A 235 11.62 -22.10 -9.98
CA ALA A 235 12.60 -22.55 -8.97
C ALA A 235 12.17 -23.84 -8.25
N PHE A 236 10.88 -23.99 -7.99
CA PHE A 236 10.33 -25.15 -7.28
C PHE A 236 9.60 -26.13 -8.20
N GLY A 237 9.30 -25.71 -9.45
CA GLY A 237 8.44 -26.43 -10.40
C GLY A 237 6.96 -26.27 -10.12
N ALA A 238 6.16 -26.27 -11.19
CA ALA A 238 4.73 -26.01 -11.14
C ALA A 238 3.92 -26.97 -10.21
N ALA A 239 4.38 -28.23 -10.12
CA ALA A 239 3.71 -29.23 -9.28
C ALA A 239 4.01 -29.07 -7.77
N HIS A 240 5.12 -28.43 -7.40
CA HIS A 240 5.61 -28.41 -6.03
C HIS A 240 5.59 -27.03 -5.38
N VAL A 241 5.52 -25.94 -6.15
CA VAL A 241 5.64 -24.57 -5.65
C VAL A 241 4.57 -24.23 -4.59
N GLN A 242 3.35 -24.74 -4.74
CA GLN A 242 2.27 -24.50 -3.79
C GLN A 242 2.56 -25.16 -2.44
N GLN A 243 3.04 -26.39 -2.45
CA GLN A 243 3.42 -27.11 -1.24
C GLN A 243 4.64 -26.46 -0.58
N ALA A 244 5.69 -26.19 -1.33
CA ALA A 244 6.91 -25.54 -0.83
C ALA A 244 6.58 -24.17 -0.18
N ALA A 245 5.70 -23.40 -0.78
CA ALA A 245 5.24 -22.14 -0.22
C ALA A 245 4.37 -22.32 1.04
N GLY A 246 3.60 -23.42 1.13
CA GLY A 246 2.80 -23.75 2.31
C GLY A 246 3.62 -24.28 3.48
N ASP A 247 4.69 -25.01 3.20
CA ASP A 247 5.56 -25.61 4.21
C ASP A 247 6.40 -24.55 4.94
N ASP A 248 6.93 -23.55 4.19
CA ASP A 248 7.69 -22.44 4.76
C ASP A 248 7.48 -21.14 3.98
N VAL A 249 6.47 -20.39 4.39
CA VAL A 249 6.10 -19.11 3.77
C VAL A 249 7.23 -18.08 3.91
N ALA A 250 7.92 -18.04 5.03
CA ALA A 250 8.90 -17.00 5.32
C ALA A 250 10.23 -17.23 4.57
N ASP A 251 10.63 -18.48 4.34
CA ASP A 251 11.93 -18.83 3.76
C ASP A 251 11.88 -19.14 2.26
N LEU A 252 10.72 -19.16 1.61
CA LEU A 252 10.58 -19.59 0.21
C LEU A 252 11.56 -18.89 -0.75
N PHE A 253 11.65 -17.57 -0.70
CA PHE A 253 12.54 -16.78 -1.55
C PHE A 253 14.01 -16.92 -1.12
N PHE A 254 14.27 -17.05 0.17
CA PHE A 254 15.61 -17.20 0.71
C PHE A 254 16.21 -18.59 0.40
N SER A 255 15.39 -19.64 0.47
CA SER A 255 15.81 -21.00 0.07
C SER A 255 16.10 -21.07 -1.44
N ALA A 256 15.26 -20.43 -2.27
CA ALA A 256 15.54 -20.29 -3.70
C ALA A 256 16.85 -19.52 -3.94
N MET A 257 17.08 -18.41 -3.22
CA MET A 257 18.33 -17.64 -3.34
C MET A 257 19.54 -18.48 -2.97
N THR A 258 19.48 -19.22 -1.86
CA THR A 258 20.56 -20.12 -1.43
C THR A 258 20.85 -21.18 -2.49
N THR A 259 19.83 -21.80 -3.06
CA THR A 259 19.93 -22.88 -4.03
C THR A 259 20.48 -22.39 -5.39
N TYR A 260 19.98 -21.26 -5.87
CA TYR A 260 20.29 -20.81 -7.23
C TYR A 260 21.44 -19.81 -7.30
N VAL A 261 21.73 -19.07 -6.23
CA VAL A 261 22.82 -18.06 -6.21
C VAL A 261 23.90 -18.42 -5.18
N GLY A 262 23.48 -18.70 -3.94
CA GLY A 262 24.37 -19.05 -2.84
C GLY A 262 24.07 -18.30 -1.55
N SER A 263 24.62 -18.80 -0.43
CA SER A 263 24.36 -18.26 0.92
C SER A 263 24.71 -16.77 1.08
N TRP A 264 25.81 -16.33 0.48
CA TRP A 264 26.21 -14.91 0.53
C TRP A 264 25.13 -13.98 -0.02
N ALA A 265 24.43 -14.39 -1.09
CA ALA A 265 23.36 -13.60 -1.69
C ALA A 265 22.10 -13.63 -0.83
N THR A 266 21.86 -14.71 -0.11
CA THR A 266 20.80 -14.84 0.89
C THR A 266 21.01 -13.86 2.05
N ASP A 267 22.25 -13.75 2.55
CA ASP A 267 22.60 -12.80 3.61
C ASP A 267 22.40 -11.35 3.14
N VAL A 268 22.84 -11.02 1.92
CA VAL A 268 22.60 -9.70 1.33
C VAL A 268 21.10 -9.43 1.18
N MET A 269 20.32 -10.39 0.69
CA MET A 269 18.88 -10.26 0.53
C MET A 269 18.19 -10.06 1.89
N SER A 270 18.64 -10.75 2.96
CA SER A 270 18.12 -10.59 4.33
C SER A 270 18.35 -9.17 4.88
N LEU A 271 19.45 -8.53 4.55
CA LEU A 271 19.71 -7.13 4.93
C LEU A 271 18.89 -6.16 4.09
N LEU A 272 18.78 -6.42 2.78
CA LEU A 272 18.02 -5.55 1.88
C LEU A 272 16.52 -5.55 2.17
N ILE A 273 15.93 -6.68 2.60
CA ILE A 273 14.50 -6.74 2.92
C ILE A 273 14.14 -5.86 4.12
N VAL A 274 15.02 -5.76 5.12
CA VAL A 274 14.84 -4.87 6.27
C VAL A 274 14.84 -3.39 5.82
N THR A 275 15.78 -3.01 4.94
CA THR A 275 15.84 -1.64 4.43
C THR A 275 14.65 -1.33 3.51
N SER A 276 14.18 -2.29 2.72
CA SER A 276 12.98 -2.22 1.90
C SER A 276 11.74 -1.94 2.75
N ALA A 277 11.53 -2.75 3.78
CA ALA A 277 10.41 -2.58 4.68
C ALA A 277 10.46 -1.25 5.45
N LEU A 278 11.64 -0.81 5.91
CA LEU A 278 11.81 0.51 6.55
C LEU A 278 11.47 1.65 5.59
N ALA A 279 11.89 1.58 4.32
CA ALA A 279 11.56 2.59 3.31
C ALA A 279 10.04 2.69 3.09
N SER A 280 9.34 1.56 3.03
CA SER A 280 7.88 1.50 2.96
C SER A 280 7.23 2.14 4.19
N GLN A 281 7.71 1.84 5.39
CA GLN A 281 7.20 2.42 6.64
C GLN A 281 7.33 3.94 6.68
N ILE A 282 8.45 4.48 6.22
CA ILE A 282 8.65 5.94 6.10
C ILE A 282 7.65 6.55 5.11
N ALA A 283 7.38 5.88 3.99
CA ALA A 283 6.41 6.33 3.00
C ALA A 283 4.97 6.35 3.56
N PHE A 284 4.55 5.28 4.25
CA PHE A 284 3.25 5.23 4.94
C PHE A 284 3.14 6.31 6.03
N HIS A 285 4.17 6.47 6.85
CA HIS A 285 4.22 7.52 7.87
C HIS A 285 3.98 8.90 7.27
N ASN A 286 4.66 9.24 6.19
CA ASN A 286 4.50 10.52 5.51
C ASN A 286 3.10 10.69 4.88
N ALA A 287 2.52 9.64 4.31
CA ALA A 287 1.17 9.68 3.75
C ALA A 287 0.12 9.92 4.85
N ILE A 288 0.16 9.15 5.95
CA ILE A 288 -0.75 9.30 7.09
C ILE A 288 -0.67 10.71 7.69
N ASN A 289 0.55 11.21 7.88
CA ASN A 289 0.77 12.56 8.41
C ASN A 289 0.14 13.65 7.54
N ARG A 290 0.21 13.51 6.22
CA ARG A 290 -0.37 14.45 5.27
C ARG A 290 -1.90 14.41 5.27
N TYR A 291 -2.51 13.22 5.34
CA TYR A 291 -3.96 13.10 5.47
C TYR A 291 -4.45 13.67 6.80
N THR A 292 -3.80 13.31 7.91
CA THR A 292 -4.15 13.82 9.24
C THR A 292 -4.00 15.34 9.32
N TYR A 293 -2.93 15.89 8.77
CA TYR A 293 -2.69 17.32 8.68
C TYR A 293 -3.75 18.03 7.83
N ALA A 294 -4.10 17.48 6.66
CA ALA A 294 -5.12 18.07 5.79
C ALA A 294 -6.49 18.14 6.48
N LEU A 295 -6.90 17.06 7.15
CA LEU A 295 -8.15 17.03 7.92
C LEU A 295 -8.13 18.01 9.09
N ALA A 296 -7.00 18.18 9.79
CA ALA A 296 -6.86 19.13 10.88
C ALA A 296 -6.89 20.59 10.38
N ARG A 297 -6.24 20.86 9.25
CA ARG A 297 -6.25 22.18 8.60
C ARG A 297 -7.65 22.59 8.15
N ASP A 298 -8.45 21.66 7.63
CA ASP A 298 -9.84 21.88 7.27
C ASP A 298 -10.75 22.01 8.51
N GLY A 299 -10.23 21.71 9.72
CA GLY A 299 -10.96 21.79 11.00
C GLY A 299 -11.78 20.54 11.33
N ALA A 300 -11.60 19.45 10.58
CA ALA A 300 -12.27 18.17 10.85
C ALA A 300 -11.60 17.37 11.98
N LEU A 301 -10.34 17.65 12.27
CA LEU A 301 -9.57 17.14 13.41
C LEU A 301 -9.07 18.29 14.28
N PRO A 302 -8.65 18.02 15.54
CA PRO A 302 -8.12 19.06 16.44
C PRO A 302 -6.99 19.86 15.79
N ARG A 303 -7.07 21.20 15.89
CA ARG A 303 -6.09 22.14 15.29
C ARG A 303 -4.65 21.93 15.75
N ILE A 304 -4.42 21.28 16.89
CA ILE A 304 -3.06 20.95 17.33
C ILE A 304 -2.32 20.07 16.31
N LEU A 305 -3.05 19.29 15.48
CA LEU A 305 -2.49 18.37 14.49
C LEU A 305 -2.12 19.08 13.17
N ASP A 306 -2.51 20.35 12.97
CA ASP A 306 -2.11 21.16 11.82
C ASP A 306 -0.76 21.87 11.99
N ARG A 307 -0.07 21.64 13.12
CA ARG A 307 1.23 22.26 13.39
C ARG A 307 2.36 21.51 12.70
N THR A 308 3.16 22.28 11.96
CA THR A 308 4.38 21.79 11.30
C THR A 308 5.61 22.01 12.18
N HIS A 309 6.68 21.26 11.89
CA HIS A 309 7.97 21.46 12.54
C HIS A 309 8.57 22.82 12.13
N PRO A 310 9.08 23.65 13.04
CA PRO A 310 9.54 25.01 12.74
C PRO A 310 10.68 25.03 11.70
N VAL A 311 11.58 24.05 11.75
CA VAL A 311 12.74 23.96 10.84
C VAL A 311 12.41 23.13 9.58
N TYR A 312 11.90 21.90 9.76
CA TYR A 312 11.73 20.94 8.66
C TYR A 312 10.38 21.07 7.93
N LYS A 313 9.46 21.91 8.40
CA LYS A 313 8.12 22.12 7.82
C LYS A 313 7.27 20.86 7.65
N SER A 314 7.70 19.73 8.22
CA SER A 314 6.94 18.47 8.22
C SER A 314 5.77 18.52 9.22
N PRO A 315 4.65 17.78 9.02
CA PRO A 315 3.51 17.71 9.92
C PRO A 315 3.85 16.96 11.22
N SER A 316 4.64 17.58 12.09
CA SER A 316 5.26 16.91 13.24
C SER A 316 4.27 16.44 14.32
N ARG A 317 3.16 17.16 14.52
CA ARG A 317 2.15 16.77 15.53
C ARG A 317 1.31 15.59 15.06
N ALA A 318 0.95 15.56 13.77
CA ALA A 318 0.30 14.41 13.17
C ALA A 318 1.21 13.17 13.24
N GLY A 319 2.52 13.35 12.93
CA GLY A 319 3.51 12.28 13.03
C GLY A 319 3.68 11.73 14.45
N ASN A 320 3.69 12.59 15.46
CA ASN A 320 3.75 12.14 16.87
C ASN A 320 2.52 11.32 17.26
N LEU A 321 1.32 11.76 16.88
CA LEU A 321 0.07 11.03 17.17
C LEU A 321 0.10 9.61 16.55
N GLN A 322 0.47 9.52 15.30
CA GLN A 322 0.55 8.25 14.57
C GLN A 322 1.63 7.33 15.15
N THR A 323 2.80 7.87 15.52
CA THR A 323 3.88 7.11 16.15
C THR A 323 3.46 6.54 17.51
N ILE A 324 2.79 7.35 18.33
CA ILE A 324 2.26 6.89 19.64
C ILE A 324 1.22 5.80 19.43
N LEU A 325 0.29 5.98 18.48
CA LEU A 325 -0.71 4.97 18.16
C LEU A 325 -0.06 3.64 17.76
N ALA A 326 0.90 3.67 16.83
CA ALA A 326 1.62 2.48 16.38
C ALA A 326 2.37 1.81 17.54
N ALA A 327 3.09 2.59 18.36
CA ALA A 327 3.82 2.06 19.51
C ALA A 327 2.91 1.41 20.56
N VAL A 328 1.76 2.03 20.87
CA VAL A 328 0.78 1.48 21.82
C VAL A 328 0.20 0.17 21.29
N VAL A 329 -0.18 0.10 20.00
CA VAL A 329 -0.73 -1.14 19.43
C VAL A 329 0.33 -2.25 19.40
N ILE A 330 1.55 -1.96 18.95
CA ILE A 330 2.66 -2.93 18.93
C ILE A 330 2.97 -3.43 20.34
N ALA A 331 3.03 -2.53 21.34
CA ALA A 331 3.26 -2.92 22.72
C ALA A 331 2.13 -3.80 23.26
N ALA A 332 0.86 -3.48 22.98
CA ALA A 332 -0.28 -4.28 23.40
C ALA A 332 -0.25 -5.70 22.81
N PHE A 333 0.05 -5.84 21.51
CA PHE A 333 0.18 -7.13 20.86
C PHE A 333 1.40 -7.92 21.37
N GLY A 334 2.53 -7.24 21.61
CA GLY A 334 3.71 -7.85 22.20
C GLY A 334 3.48 -8.37 23.61
N LEU A 335 2.80 -7.61 24.48
CA LEU A 335 2.44 -8.02 25.84
C LEU A 335 1.41 -9.16 25.85
N ALA A 336 0.54 -9.23 24.84
CA ALA A 336 -0.41 -10.33 24.65
C ALA A 336 0.23 -11.61 24.10
N GLY A 337 1.54 -11.59 23.77
CA GLY A 337 2.22 -12.74 23.15
C GLY A 337 1.73 -13.05 21.73
N ALA A 338 1.27 -12.03 21.02
CA ALA A 338 0.70 -12.18 19.69
C ALA A 338 1.76 -12.53 18.65
N ASP A 339 1.36 -13.33 17.65
CA ASP A 339 2.19 -13.60 16.48
C ASP A 339 2.23 -12.37 15.53
N PRO A 340 3.41 -11.80 15.24
CA PRO A 340 3.53 -10.59 14.44
C PRO A 340 3.15 -10.79 12.96
N TYR A 341 3.33 -11.98 12.41
CA TYR A 341 3.00 -12.28 11.02
C TYR A 341 1.50 -12.53 10.86
N TYR A 342 0.95 -13.48 11.62
CA TYR A 342 -0.47 -13.84 11.48
C TYR A 342 -1.42 -12.78 12.06
N GLN A 343 -1.15 -12.26 13.25
CA GLN A 343 -2.11 -11.36 13.91
C GLN A 343 -1.94 -9.90 13.52
N LEU A 344 -0.71 -9.41 13.33
CA LEU A 344 -0.51 -8.03 12.87
C LEU A 344 -0.62 -7.92 11.35
N LEU A 345 0.22 -8.66 10.60
CA LEU A 345 0.24 -8.51 9.14
C LEU A 345 -1.03 -9.03 8.48
N LEU A 346 -1.57 -10.19 8.88
CA LEU A 346 -2.73 -10.73 8.17
C LEU A 346 -4.05 -10.18 8.75
N VAL A 347 -4.23 -10.19 10.08
CA VAL A 347 -5.51 -9.79 10.67
C VAL A 347 -5.65 -8.28 10.75
N LEU A 348 -4.71 -7.58 11.39
CA LEU A 348 -4.83 -6.13 11.60
C LEU A 348 -4.67 -5.32 10.30
N ASN A 349 -3.89 -5.81 9.35
CA ASN A 349 -3.72 -5.18 8.04
C ASN A 349 -4.96 -5.32 7.12
N THR A 350 -5.76 -6.37 7.31
CA THR A 350 -6.92 -6.67 6.46
C THR A 350 -7.93 -5.52 6.35
N PRO A 351 -8.42 -4.87 7.44
CA PRO A 351 -9.30 -3.72 7.30
C PRO A 351 -8.62 -2.54 6.58
N GLY A 352 -7.29 -2.42 6.68
CA GLY A 352 -6.52 -1.45 5.88
C GLY A 352 -6.62 -1.73 4.38
N ILE A 353 -6.39 -2.99 3.97
CA ILE A 353 -6.50 -3.42 2.57
C ILE A 353 -7.92 -3.18 2.04
N VAL A 354 -8.93 -3.65 2.75
CA VAL A 354 -10.35 -3.45 2.39
C VAL A 354 -10.68 -1.96 2.26
N GLY A 355 -10.24 -1.14 3.21
CA GLY A 355 -10.50 0.28 3.24
C GLY A 355 -9.83 1.05 2.10
N ILE A 356 -8.58 0.73 1.75
CA ILE A 356 -7.90 1.38 0.61
C ILE A 356 -8.54 0.99 -0.73
N ILE A 357 -8.86 -0.29 -0.95
CA ILE A 357 -9.55 -0.69 -2.19
C ILE A 357 -10.94 -0.03 -2.26
N ALA A 358 -11.67 0.05 -1.16
CA ALA A 358 -12.95 0.77 -1.11
C ALA A 358 -12.78 2.27 -1.45
N LEU A 359 -11.73 2.93 -0.93
CA LEU A 359 -11.39 4.31 -1.28
C LEU A 359 -11.09 4.49 -2.77
N GLN A 360 -10.38 3.54 -3.37
CA GLN A 360 -10.07 3.57 -4.80
C GLN A 360 -11.34 3.39 -5.66
N VAL A 361 -12.28 2.51 -5.23
CA VAL A 361 -13.61 2.38 -5.85
C VAL A 361 -14.39 3.69 -5.75
N ILE A 362 -14.49 4.27 -4.54
CA ILE A 362 -15.21 5.53 -4.30
C ILE A 362 -14.55 6.67 -5.10
N THR A 363 -13.22 6.68 -5.21
CA THR A 363 -12.49 7.67 -6.02
C THR A 363 -12.80 7.51 -7.50
N SER A 364 -12.85 6.27 -8.00
CA SER A 364 -13.24 5.99 -9.39
C SER A 364 -14.66 6.50 -9.70
N LEU A 365 -15.60 6.27 -8.79
CA LEU A 365 -16.96 6.83 -8.85
C LEU A 365 -16.95 8.36 -8.81
N ALA A 366 -16.11 8.96 -7.98
CA ALA A 366 -15.95 10.41 -7.91
C ALA A 366 -15.43 11.01 -9.21
N VAL A 367 -14.47 10.34 -9.86
CA VAL A 367 -13.96 10.72 -11.19
C VAL A 367 -15.08 10.69 -12.23
N VAL A 368 -15.85 9.60 -12.27
CA VAL A 368 -17.01 9.48 -13.18
C VAL A 368 -18.02 10.63 -12.94
N ALA A 369 -18.43 10.84 -11.69
CA ALA A 369 -19.39 11.87 -11.30
C ALA A 369 -18.88 13.29 -11.64
N TYR A 370 -17.60 13.55 -11.45
CA TYR A 370 -16.98 14.83 -11.75
C TYR A 370 -17.02 15.14 -13.25
N PHE A 371 -16.55 14.21 -14.10
CA PHE A 371 -16.52 14.43 -15.55
C PHE A 371 -17.91 14.44 -16.18
N VAL A 372 -18.87 13.65 -15.71
CA VAL A 372 -20.26 13.70 -16.18
C VAL A 372 -20.89 15.07 -15.91
N ARG A 373 -20.66 15.67 -14.74
CA ARG A 373 -21.24 16.98 -14.37
C ARG A 373 -20.62 18.16 -15.12
N LYS A 374 -19.32 18.10 -15.42
CA LYS A 374 -18.58 19.22 -16.03
C LYS A 374 -18.68 19.32 -17.54
N HIS A 375 -19.55 18.53 -18.24
CA HIS A 375 -19.64 18.54 -19.71
C HIS A 375 -18.24 18.50 -20.35
N TYR A 376 -17.59 17.37 -20.21
CA TYR A 376 -16.17 17.10 -20.52
C TYR A 376 -15.75 17.50 -21.94
N VAL A 377 -14.55 18.04 -22.08
CA VAL A 377 -13.86 18.23 -23.35
C VAL A 377 -13.38 16.85 -23.87
N ARG A 378 -13.27 16.70 -25.19
CA ARG A 378 -12.88 15.41 -25.85
C ARG A 378 -11.64 14.73 -25.23
N ALA A 379 -10.68 15.53 -24.73
CA ALA A 379 -9.48 15.03 -24.06
C ALA A 379 -9.75 14.35 -22.70
N GLU A 380 -10.89 14.62 -22.06
CA GLU A 380 -11.24 14.09 -20.74
C GLU A 380 -12.05 12.78 -20.82
N ARG A 381 -12.47 12.36 -22.02
CA ARG A 381 -13.20 11.10 -22.23
C ARG A 381 -12.43 9.88 -21.78
N VAL A 382 -11.11 9.89 -21.94
CA VAL A 382 -10.23 8.80 -21.49
C VAL A 382 -10.32 8.65 -19.98
N GLY A 383 -10.32 9.75 -19.22
CA GLY A 383 -10.48 9.76 -17.76
C GLY A 383 -11.83 9.21 -17.32
N LEU A 384 -12.92 9.56 -18.03
CA LEU A 384 -14.26 9.05 -17.76
C LEU A 384 -14.36 7.53 -18.00
N ILE A 385 -13.90 7.07 -19.18
CA ILE A 385 -13.91 5.63 -19.52
C ILE A 385 -13.07 4.85 -18.52
N ALA A 386 -11.86 5.32 -18.21
CA ALA A 386 -11.00 4.70 -17.22
C ALA A 386 -11.66 4.70 -15.82
N GLY A 387 -12.39 5.76 -15.46
CA GLY A 387 -13.16 5.84 -14.22
C GLY A 387 -14.26 4.78 -14.13
N VAL A 388 -15.01 4.56 -15.20
CA VAL A 388 -16.02 3.49 -15.26
C VAL A 388 -15.37 2.11 -15.16
N LEU A 389 -14.36 1.86 -15.99
CA LEU A 389 -13.66 0.57 -16.00
C LEU A 389 -12.98 0.27 -14.65
N SER A 390 -12.31 1.24 -14.06
CA SER A 390 -11.68 1.04 -12.73
C SER A 390 -12.71 0.84 -11.62
N THR A 391 -13.87 1.47 -11.69
CA THR A 391 -14.97 1.21 -10.75
C THR A 391 -15.41 -0.26 -10.81
N ILE A 392 -15.54 -0.81 -12.01
CA ILE A 392 -15.92 -2.22 -12.21
C ILE A 392 -14.82 -3.15 -11.74
N LEU A 393 -13.58 -2.94 -12.18
CA LEU A 393 -12.44 -3.82 -11.87
C LEU A 393 -12.12 -3.82 -10.37
N LEU A 394 -12.00 -2.64 -9.75
CA LEU A 394 -11.71 -2.54 -8.32
C LEU A 394 -12.93 -2.91 -7.46
N GLY A 395 -14.15 -2.64 -7.93
CA GLY A 395 -15.37 -3.11 -7.28
C GLY A 395 -15.45 -4.63 -7.24
N LEU A 396 -15.14 -5.30 -8.36
CA LEU A 396 -15.03 -6.75 -8.41
C LEU A 396 -13.92 -7.27 -7.51
N ALA A 397 -12.74 -6.62 -7.51
CA ALA A 397 -11.64 -6.96 -6.61
C ALA A 397 -12.04 -6.86 -5.14
N LEU A 398 -12.74 -5.79 -4.75
CA LEU A 398 -13.26 -5.62 -3.39
C LEU A 398 -14.26 -6.71 -3.02
N LEU A 399 -15.17 -7.06 -3.90
CA LEU A 399 -16.14 -8.15 -3.69
C LEU A 399 -15.43 -9.49 -3.52
N LEU A 400 -14.47 -9.82 -4.38
CA LEU A 400 -13.69 -11.05 -4.30
C LEU A 400 -12.86 -11.11 -3.00
N LEU A 401 -12.25 -9.99 -2.61
CA LEU A 401 -11.49 -9.87 -1.36
C LEU A 401 -12.40 -10.16 -0.14
N VAL A 402 -13.54 -9.48 -0.05
CA VAL A 402 -14.45 -9.64 1.08
C VAL A 402 -15.07 -11.03 1.11
N ALA A 403 -15.46 -11.59 -0.04
CA ALA A 403 -16.00 -12.93 -0.14
C ALA A 403 -15.00 -14.02 0.27
N ASN A 404 -13.72 -13.80 0.07
CA ASN A 404 -12.64 -14.76 0.34
C ASN A 404 -11.73 -14.35 1.51
N ILE A 405 -12.18 -13.42 2.35
CA ILE A 405 -11.38 -12.83 3.43
C ILE A 405 -10.82 -13.88 4.41
N LYS A 406 -11.51 -15.01 4.57
CA LYS A 406 -11.06 -16.13 5.39
C LYS A 406 -9.71 -16.69 4.92
N LEU A 407 -9.40 -16.63 3.63
CA LEU A 407 -8.10 -17.07 3.09
C LEU A 407 -6.94 -16.17 3.54
N LEU A 408 -7.21 -14.90 3.87
CA LEU A 408 -6.21 -13.97 4.38
C LEU A 408 -6.06 -14.09 5.90
N THR A 409 -7.16 -14.17 6.62
CA THR A 409 -7.17 -14.03 8.09
C THR A 409 -7.15 -15.36 8.82
N ASN A 410 -7.58 -16.42 8.15
CA ASN A 410 -7.85 -17.74 8.75
C ASN A 410 -8.81 -17.70 9.96
N MET A 411 -9.64 -16.66 10.06
CA MET A 411 -10.58 -16.44 11.17
C MET A 411 -12.00 -16.91 10.82
N GLY A 412 -12.81 -17.07 11.84
CA GLY A 412 -14.23 -17.40 11.70
C GLY A 412 -15.06 -16.27 11.07
N THR A 413 -16.25 -16.61 10.58
CA THR A 413 -17.14 -15.67 9.86
C THR A 413 -17.49 -14.43 10.67
N ALA A 414 -17.78 -14.57 11.97
CA ALA A 414 -18.12 -13.43 12.83
C ALA A 414 -16.95 -12.44 12.98
N ALA A 415 -15.72 -12.93 13.17
CA ALA A 415 -14.53 -12.09 13.28
C ALA A 415 -14.24 -11.37 11.95
N ASN A 416 -14.34 -12.08 10.82
CA ASN A 416 -14.17 -11.49 9.50
C ASN A 416 -15.25 -10.44 9.19
N ALA A 417 -16.50 -10.69 9.57
CA ALA A 417 -17.57 -9.71 9.45
C ALA A 417 -17.30 -8.45 10.30
N ALA A 418 -16.73 -8.62 11.50
CA ALA A 418 -16.32 -7.49 12.35
C ALA A 418 -15.17 -6.69 11.72
N LEU A 419 -14.16 -7.35 11.13
CA LEU A 419 -13.05 -6.68 10.44
C LEU A 419 -13.55 -5.85 9.24
N VAL A 420 -14.39 -6.43 8.37
CA VAL A 420 -14.99 -5.70 7.24
C VAL A 420 -15.95 -4.62 7.73
N GLY A 421 -16.77 -4.94 8.71
CA GLY A 421 -17.73 -4.02 9.33
C GLY A 421 -17.06 -2.80 9.94
N SER A 422 -15.85 -2.94 10.51
CA SER A 422 -15.08 -1.82 11.05
C SER A 422 -14.79 -0.74 10.00
N VAL A 423 -14.52 -1.13 8.76
CA VAL A 423 -14.32 -0.21 7.62
C VAL A 423 -15.60 0.58 7.35
N GLY A 424 -16.74 -0.09 7.33
CA GLY A 424 -18.06 0.55 7.20
C GLY A 424 -18.37 1.50 8.35
N VAL A 425 -18.07 1.09 9.59
CA VAL A 425 -18.26 1.94 10.79
C VAL A 425 -17.44 3.21 10.69
N VAL A 426 -16.16 3.14 10.32
CA VAL A 426 -15.29 4.33 10.15
C VAL A 426 -15.86 5.26 9.09
N PHE A 427 -16.34 4.73 7.97
CA PHE A 427 -16.94 5.53 6.91
C PHE A 427 -18.24 6.22 7.38
N LEU A 428 -19.11 5.50 8.10
CA LEU A 428 -20.35 6.04 8.67
C LEU A 428 -20.09 7.10 9.75
N LEU A 429 -19.07 6.92 10.59
CA LEU A 429 -18.62 7.94 11.54
C LEU A 429 -18.18 9.22 10.82
N GLY A 430 -17.48 9.08 9.69
CA GLY A 430 -17.11 10.21 8.86
C GLY A 430 -18.32 10.92 8.23
N ILE A 431 -19.35 10.18 7.79
CA ILE A 431 -20.65 10.76 7.36
C ILE A 431 -21.28 11.52 8.51
N GLY A 432 -21.40 10.92 9.71
CA GLY A 432 -21.96 11.54 10.89
C GLY A 432 -21.24 12.85 11.25
N ALA A 433 -19.90 12.84 11.23
CA ALA A 433 -19.10 14.04 11.46
C ALA A 433 -19.38 15.14 10.42
N ALA A 434 -19.47 14.78 9.13
CA ALA A 434 -19.78 15.74 8.06
C ALA A 434 -21.16 16.37 8.23
N LEU A 435 -22.16 15.58 8.58
CA LEU A 435 -23.53 16.06 8.84
C LEU A 435 -23.58 16.95 10.09
N TYR A 436 -22.85 16.58 11.14
CA TYR A 436 -22.69 17.42 12.33
C TYR A 436 -22.06 18.78 11.98
N PHE A 437 -20.94 18.79 11.23
CA PHE A 437 -20.31 20.04 10.81
C PHE A 437 -21.24 20.88 9.90
N ARG A 438 -21.98 20.22 9.01
CA ARG A 438 -22.98 20.90 8.17
C ARG A 438 -24.04 21.65 9.02
N ALA A 439 -24.51 21.01 10.09
CA ALA A 439 -25.56 21.53 10.94
C ALA A 439 -25.08 22.53 12.00
N ARG A 440 -23.92 22.29 12.62
CA ARG A 440 -23.45 23.01 13.81
C ARG A 440 -22.22 23.88 13.56
N VAL A 441 -21.39 23.58 12.58
CA VAL A 441 -20.12 24.30 12.30
C VAL A 441 -19.98 24.54 10.77
N PRO A 442 -20.84 25.33 10.14
CA PRO A 442 -20.86 25.51 8.68
C PRO A 442 -19.53 26.01 8.09
N ARG A 443 -18.77 26.79 8.87
CA ARG A 443 -17.43 27.25 8.45
C ARG A 443 -16.45 26.09 8.24
N THR A 444 -16.43 25.09 9.14
CA THR A 444 -15.63 23.88 8.98
C THR A 444 -16.13 23.06 7.79
N TYR A 445 -17.46 22.88 7.67
CA TYR A 445 -18.05 22.16 6.54
C TYR A 445 -17.68 22.79 5.19
N ALA A 446 -17.61 24.11 5.08
CA ALA A 446 -17.22 24.80 3.86
C ALA A 446 -15.75 24.56 3.45
N ARG A 447 -14.87 24.27 4.41
CA ARG A 447 -13.43 24.00 4.19
C ARG A 447 -13.13 22.56 3.79
N ILE A 448 -14.06 21.62 4.03
CA ILE A 448 -13.85 20.18 3.75
C ILE A 448 -13.40 19.98 2.30
N GLY A 449 -12.31 19.23 2.12
CA GLY A 449 -11.72 18.89 0.84
C GLY A 449 -10.60 19.82 0.38
N GLY A 450 -10.17 20.78 1.22
CA GLY A 450 -9.13 21.77 0.86
C GLY A 450 -9.61 22.72 -0.25
N LEU A 451 -10.92 22.91 -0.40
CA LEU A 451 -11.52 23.69 -1.49
C LEU A 451 -11.57 25.21 -1.21
N TYR A 452 -11.20 25.60 0.01
CA TYR A 452 -11.15 27.00 0.40
C TYR A 452 -9.75 27.56 0.17
N ASP A 453 -9.60 28.47 -0.77
CA ASP A 453 -8.38 29.29 -0.89
C ASP A 453 -8.37 30.24 0.30
N ASP A 454 -7.41 30.12 1.19
CA ASP A 454 -7.20 31.03 2.29
C ASP A 454 -6.71 32.36 1.71
N PRO A 455 -7.49 33.46 1.81
CA PRO A 455 -7.10 34.78 1.30
C PRO A 455 -5.79 35.31 1.92
N HIS A 456 -5.39 34.75 3.09
CA HIS A 456 -4.19 35.17 3.82
C HIS A 456 -2.95 34.34 3.50
N ALA A 457 -3.05 33.25 2.74
CA ALA A 457 -1.89 32.43 2.34
C ALA A 457 -1.02 33.10 1.26
N SER A 458 -1.46 34.20 0.66
CA SER A 458 -0.72 34.98 -0.36
C SER A 458 0.23 36.02 0.22
N THR A 459 0.22 36.27 1.55
CA THR A 459 1.03 37.33 2.20
C THR A 459 2.29 36.83 2.89
N GLU A 460 2.54 35.50 2.90
CA GLU A 460 3.74 34.90 3.49
C GLU A 460 4.64 34.18 2.44
N ARG A 461 4.81 34.78 1.25
CA ARG A 461 5.83 34.35 0.30
C ARG A 461 6.98 35.34 0.28
#